data_5f41661355e699666fd35d930e5b2baa
#
_entry.id   5f41661355e699666fd35d930e5b2baa
#
_cell.length_a   1.000
_cell.length_b   1.000
_cell.length_c   1.000
_cell.angle_alpha   90.00
_cell.angle_beta   90.00
_cell.angle_gamma   90.00
#
_symmetry.space_group_name_H-M   'P 1'
#
loop_
_entity.id
_entity.type
_entity.pdbx_description
1 polymer ?
#
loop_
_entity_poly.entity_id
_entity_poly.type
_entity_poly.pdbx_seq_one_letter_code
_entity_poly.pdbx_strand_id
1 'polypeptide(L)'
;MSSYPVSTTKPSDPWKSVTPTTNQATSLTGDDAWVVRAFVIAWFTLLLCFTVVIICLPKTAFLLAYLLACATVITMLYARRIVAEPIRELTKFDTSDPYRLAYLRGGANEALRVATAVLIEARHLRLLQNESSEKKEKQLVTAPDCDAKSLPFPLERAVLRFFTTPRKPEEMFEQGGLKQQVDDLYKEELENAGLLPSEAQKQARTSRALFALIFILVVGLTKIGVALWYGYTNIGFTVIIMVVAAIWALTFIGDYRTRFGNYVIKSLESLFEGMRA
;
A
#
# COMPACT_ATOMS: atom_id res chain seq x y z
N MET A 1 -27.87 -3.72 -57.05
CA MET A 1 -26.98 -4.33 -56.07
C MET A 1 -25.90 -3.31 -55.73
N SER A 2 -26.10 -2.59 -54.63
CA SER A 2 -25.16 -1.52 -54.18
C SER A 2 -24.36 -2.07 -53.02
N SER A 3 -23.06 -2.28 -53.21
CA SER A 3 -22.10 -2.73 -52.21
C SER A 3 -21.61 -1.53 -51.42
N TYR A 4 -22.00 -1.45 -50.13
CA TYR A 4 -21.45 -0.51 -49.20
C TYR A 4 -20.06 -0.97 -48.74
N PRO A 5 -19.04 -0.11 -48.76
CA PRO A 5 -17.73 -0.47 -48.18
C PRO A 5 -17.83 -0.45 -46.65
N VAL A 6 -17.57 -1.58 -46.02
CA VAL A 6 -17.38 -1.68 -44.55
C VAL A 6 -16.07 -1.02 -44.19
N SER A 7 -16.15 0.17 -43.61
CA SER A 7 -15.02 0.86 -43.03
C SER A 7 -14.64 0.18 -41.70
N THR A 8 -13.60 -0.64 -41.71
CA THR A 8 -12.97 -1.19 -40.50
C THR A 8 -12.05 -0.15 -39.87
N THR A 9 -12.61 0.89 -39.29
CA THR A 9 -11.86 1.74 -38.36
C THR A 9 -11.73 1.01 -37.03
N LYS A 10 -10.54 0.46 -36.80
CA LYS A 10 -10.12 -0.06 -35.49
C LYS A 10 -10.39 1.04 -34.45
N PRO A 11 -11.14 0.80 -33.36
CA PRO A 11 -11.39 1.80 -32.34
C PRO A 11 -10.03 2.28 -31.81
N SER A 12 -9.77 3.57 -31.96
CA SER A 12 -8.60 4.22 -31.40
C SER A 12 -8.65 4.04 -29.88
N ASP A 13 -7.64 3.39 -29.35
CA ASP A 13 -7.45 3.14 -27.92
C ASP A 13 -7.46 4.51 -27.20
N PRO A 14 -8.50 4.85 -26.41
CA PRO A 14 -8.64 6.19 -25.81
C PRO A 14 -7.52 6.50 -24.81
N TRP A 15 -6.68 5.53 -24.47
CA TRP A 15 -5.58 5.65 -23.52
C TRP A 15 -4.25 6.02 -24.18
N LYS A 16 -4.11 5.89 -25.52
CA LYS A 16 -2.89 6.29 -26.22
C LYS A 16 -2.68 7.80 -26.33
N SER A 17 -3.69 8.60 -26.05
CA SER A 17 -3.58 10.07 -26.07
C SER A 17 -3.26 10.73 -24.72
N VAL A 18 -3.26 9.96 -23.63
CA VAL A 18 -2.69 10.43 -22.36
C VAL A 18 -1.19 10.20 -22.46
N THR A 19 -0.49 11.11 -23.11
CA THR A 19 0.94 11.27 -22.83
C THR A 19 1.03 11.36 -21.31
N PRO A 20 1.81 10.49 -20.65
CA PRO A 20 2.11 10.69 -19.25
C PRO A 20 2.72 12.09 -19.21
N THR A 21 2.01 13.03 -18.59
CA THR A 21 2.68 14.23 -18.09
C THR A 21 3.74 13.62 -17.21
N THR A 22 4.93 13.51 -17.76
CA THR A 22 6.13 13.22 -17.01
C THR A 22 6.03 14.17 -15.85
N ASN A 23 5.59 13.67 -14.69
CA ASN A 23 5.90 14.32 -13.44
C ASN A 23 7.41 14.40 -13.54
N GLN A 24 7.90 15.54 -14.02
CA GLN A 24 9.25 15.94 -13.77
C GLN A 24 9.35 15.85 -12.25
N ALA A 25 9.76 14.66 -11.79
CA ALA A 25 10.53 14.60 -10.58
C ALA A 25 11.60 15.63 -10.87
N THR A 26 11.37 16.85 -10.39
CA THR A 26 12.39 17.88 -10.36
C THR A 26 13.57 17.17 -9.75
N SER A 27 14.45 16.67 -10.63
CA SER A 27 15.78 16.23 -10.20
C SER A 27 16.30 17.45 -9.49
N LEU A 28 16.36 17.36 -8.14
CA LEU A 28 16.98 18.39 -7.32
C LEU A 28 18.32 18.62 -7.98
N THR A 29 18.45 19.76 -8.68
CA THR A 29 19.69 20.17 -9.30
C THR A 29 20.72 20.20 -8.18
N GLY A 30 21.99 19.93 -8.50
CA GLY A 30 23.03 19.81 -7.45
C GLY A 30 23.07 21.01 -6.49
N ASP A 31 22.53 22.16 -6.90
CA ASP A 31 22.40 23.38 -6.10
C ASP A 31 21.34 23.28 -4.98
N ASP A 32 20.33 22.42 -5.11
CA ASP A 32 19.29 22.25 -4.07
C ASP A 32 19.72 21.25 -2.98
N ALA A 33 20.71 20.42 -3.25
CA ALA A 33 21.18 19.40 -2.32
C ALA A 33 21.79 20.01 -1.05
N TRP A 34 22.45 21.17 -1.13
CA TRP A 34 22.99 21.86 0.02
C TRP A 34 21.88 22.46 0.92
N VAL A 35 20.80 22.97 0.31
CA VAL A 35 19.64 23.49 1.04
C VAL A 35 18.99 22.38 1.85
N VAL A 36 18.82 21.20 1.25
CA VAL A 36 18.28 20.03 1.96
C VAL A 36 19.21 19.60 3.11
N ARG A 37 20.53 19.57 2.86
CA ARG A 37 21.52 19.26 3.90
C ARG A 37 21.52 20.30 5.01
N ALA A 38 21.51 21.59 4.68
CA ALA A 38 21.42 22.67 5.65
C ALA A 38 20.15 22.60 6.48
N PHE A 39 19.01 22.31 5.85
CA PHE A 39 17.73 22.10 6.56
C PHE A 39 17.78 20.90 7.49
N VAL A 40 18.36 19.79 7.05
CA VAL A 40 18.55 18.59 7.90
C VAL A 40 19.46 18.90 9.09
N ILE A 41 20.59 19.58 8.87
CA ILE A 41 21.52 19.97 9.93
C ILE A 41 20.85 20.94 10.90
N ALA A 42 20.18 21.98 10.42
CA ALA A 42 19.43 22.91 11.26
C ALA A 42 18.35 22.21 12.09
N TRP A 43 17.65 21.26 11.50
CA TRP A 43 16.65 20.44 12.16
C TRP A 43 17.27 19.57 13.28
N PHE A 44 18.40 18.89 12.98
CA PHE A 44 19.12 18.11 13.98
C PHE A 44 19.68 18.97 15.12
N THR A 45 20.18 20.17 14.81
CA THR A 45 20.67 21.10 15.82
C THR A 45 19.54 21.60 16.71
N LEU A 46 18.41 21.95 16.10
CA LEU A 46 17.21 22.37 16.84
C LEU A 46 16.67 21.23 17.71
N LEU A 47 16.68 20.01 17.19
CA LEU A 47 16.33 18.79 17.93
C LEU A 47 17.25 18.56 19.12
N LEU A 48 18.56 18.73 18.93
CA LEU A 48 19.55 18.57 19.99
C LEU A 48 19.35 19.62 21.09
N CYS A 49 19.20 20.89 20.71
CA CYS A 49 18.91 21.98 21.65
C CYS A 49 17.59 21.73 22.41
N PHE A 50 16.54 21.31 21.68
CA PHE A 50 15.23 20.98 22.27
C PHE A 50 15.33 19.81 23.26
N THR A 51 16.15 18.79 22.92
CA THR A 51 16.37 17.63 23.79
C THR A 51 17.07 18.05 25.09
N VAL A 52 18.09 18.93 25.02
CA VAL A 52 18.81 19.46 26.19
C VAL A 52 17.87 20.27 27.10
N VAL A 53 17.07 21.16 26.49
CA VAL A 53 16.08 21.96 27.25
C VAL A 53 15.06 21.05 27.94
N ILE A 54 14.53 20.05 27.21
CA ILE A 54 13.55 19.10 27.75
C ILE A 54 14.12 18.29 28.93
N ILE A 55 15.39 17.91 28.89
CA ILE A 55 16.03 17.15 29.97
C ILE A 55 16.08 17.97 31.29
N CYS A 56 16.28 19.28 31.19
CA CYS A 56 16.33 20.18 32.34
C CYS A 56 14.96 20.53 32.94
N LEU A 57 13.84 20.22 32.25
CA LEU A 57 12.50 20.54 32.71
C LEU A 57 12.06 19.67 33.91
N PRO A 58 11.28 20.25 34.88
CA PRO A 58 10.65 19.47 35.94
C PRO A 58 9.72 18.40 35.38
N LYS A 59 9.47 17.30 36.13
CA LYS A 59 8.81 16.10 35.67
C LYS A 59 7.48 16.35 34.94
N THR A 60 6.61 17.17 35.49
CA THR A 60 5.28 17.45 34.90
C THR A 60 5.37 18.27 33.62
N ALA A 61 6.23 19.29 33.60
CA ALA A 61 6.43 20.11 32.40
C ALA A 61 7.09 19.31 31.28
N PHE A 62 8.01 18.38 31.62
CA PHE A 62 8.58 17.46 30.64
C PHE A 62 7.51 16.58 29.98
N LEU A 63 6.62 15.93 30.77
CA LEU A 63 5.59 15.06 30.23
C LEU A 63 4.67 15.80 29.23
N LEU A 64 4.25 17.02 29.56
CA LEU A 64 3.44 17.87 28.69
C LEU A 64 4.22 18.24 27.42
N ALA A 65 5.47 18.70 27.56
CA ALA A 65 6.31 19.07 26.42
C ALA A 65 6.57 17.86 25.48
N TYR A 66 6.84 16.68 26.05
CA TYR A 66 7.06 15.46 25.29
C TYR A 66 5.79 14.99 24.55
N LEU A 67 4.64 15.04 25.21
CA LEU A 67 3.35 14.73 24.61
C LEU A 67 3.05 15.68 23.45
N LEU A 68 3.25 16.99 23.63
CA LEU A 68 3.09 17.99 22.58
C LEU A 68 4.06 17.77 21.41
N ALA A 69 5.32 17.43 21.70
CA ALA A 69 6.30 17.10 20.66
C ALA A 69 5.90 15.87 19.86
N CYS A 70 5.48 14.80 20.52
CA CYS A 70 4.96 13.59 19.84
C CYS A 70 3.72 13.92 18.98
N ALA A 71 2.76 14.67 19.52
CA ALA A 71 1.58 15.11 18.79
C ALA A 71 1.94 15.95 17.56
N THR A 72 2.89 16.88 17.69
CA THR A 72 3.38 17.71 16.57
C THR A 72 4.02 16.87 15.48
N VAL A 73 4.89 15.92 15.84
CA VAL A 73 5.53 15.00 14.89
C VAL A 73 4.50 14.18 14.12
N ILE A 74 3.53 13.61 14.83
CA ILE A 74 2.47 12.81 14.24
C ILE A 74 1.59 13.67 13.31
N THR A 75 1.20 14.85 13.75
CA THR A 75 0.43 15.82 12.94
C THR A 75 1.20 16.21 11.68
N MET A 76 2.52 16.42 11.79
CA MET A 76 3.37 16.73 10.65
C MET A 76 3.46 15.55 9.66
N LEU A 77 3.58 14.31 10.13
CA LEU A 77 3.53 13.12 9.27
C LEU A 77 2.20 13.06 8.51
N TYR A 78 1.09 13.32 9.21
CA TYR A 78 -0.24 13.31 8.61
C TYR A 78 -0.42 14.45 7.59
N ALA A 79 -0.01 15.67 7.92
CA ALA A 79 -0.06 16.82 7.02
C ALA A 79 0.76 16.59 5.75
N ARG A 80 1.98 16.06 5.89
CA ARG A 80 2.84 15.70 4.74
C ARG A 80 2.22 14.63 3.86
N ARG A 81 1.49 13.67 4.45
CA ARG A 81 0.75 12.66 3.69
C ARG A 81 -0.39 13.29 2.91
N ILE A 82 -1.14 14.24 3.51
CA ILE A 82 -2.22 14.94 2.82
C ILE A 82 -1.71 15.69 1.59
N VAL A 83 -0.59 16.40 1.74
CA VAL A 83 0.00 17.19 0.65
C VAL A 83 0.59 16.27 -0.45
N ALA A 84 1.23 15.18 -0.05
CA ALA A 84 1.86 14.26 -0.99
C ALA A 84 0.86 13.37 -1.75
N GLU A 85 -0.35 13.19 -1.21
CA GLU A 85 -1.36 12.29 -1.75
C GLU A 85 -2.72 13.03 -1.87
N PRO A 86 -2.83 13.99 -2.79
CA PRO A 86 -4.09 14.68 -3.00
C PRO A 86 -5.16 13.71 -3.51
N ILE A 87 -6.37 13.85 -2.99
CA ILE A 87 -7.54 13.15 -3.54
C ILE A 87 -7.88 13.84 -4.85
N ARG A 88 -7.83 13.09 -5.94
CA ARG A 88 -8.24 13.55 -7.27
C ARG A 88 -9.71 13.22 -7.50
N GLU A 89 -10.36 13.95 -8.39
CA GLU A 89 -11.70 13.58 -8.84
C GLU A 89 -11.63 12.24 -9.60
N LEU A 90 -12.63 11.38 -9.37
CA LEU A 90 -12.79 10.10 -10.06
C LEU A 90 -13.12 10.32 -11.54
N THR A 91 -12.16 10.83 -12.31
CA THR A 91 -12.28 10.85 -13.76
C THR A 91 -12.07 9.44 -14.29
N LYS A 92 -13.20 8.71 -14.43
CA LYS A 92 -13.29 7.42 -15.15
C LYS A 92 -12.29 6.35 -14.71
N PHE A 93 -12.43 5.86 -13.47
CA PHE A 93 -11.84 4.57 -13.14
C PHE A 93 -12.57 3.50 -13.99
N ASP A 94 -11.83 2.86 -14.89
CA ASP A 94 -12.35 1.77 -15.68
C ASP A 94 -12.62 0.55 -14.78
N THR A 95 -13.91 0.29 -14.53
CA THR A 95 -14.40 -0.84 -13.74
C THR A 95 -14.63 -2.09 -14.60
N SER A 96 -14.22 -2.07 -15.86
CA SER A 96 -14.44 -3.21 -16.78
C SER A 96 -13.65 -4.46 -16.37
N ASP A 97 -12.51 -4.29 -15.69
CA ASP A 97 -11.72 -5.40 -15.15
C ASP A 97 -11.92 -5.53 -13.64
N PRO A 98 -12.67 -6.54 -13.17
CA PRO A 98 -12.92 -6.75 -11.74
C PRO A 98 -11.64 -7.09 -10.94
N TYR A 99 -10.62 -7.61 -11.62
CA TYR A 99 -9.36 -8.01 -10.98
C TYR A 99 -8.48 -6.82 -10.61
N ARG A 100 -8.61 -5.68 -11.30
CA ARG A 100 -7.98 -4.41 -10.90
C ARG A 100 -8.49 -3.96 -9.54
N LEU A 101 -9.80 -4.07 -9.35
CA LEU A 101 -10.42 -3.69 -8.07
C LEU A 101 -10.00 -4.65 -6.95
N ALA A 102 -9.96 -5.95 -7.23
CA ALA A 102 -9.47 -6.95 -6.30
C ALA A 102 -8.00 -6.70 -5.94
N TYR A 103 -7.16 -6.37 -6.93
CA TYR A 103 -5.76 -6.02 -6.70
C TYR A 103 -5.64 -4.73 -5.86
N LEU A 104 -6.41 -3.70 -6.15
CA LEU A 104 -6.44 -2.49 -5.35
C LEU A 104 -6.89 -2.76 -3.91
N ARG A 105 -7.81 -3.72 -3.70
CA ARG A 105 -8.33 -4.09 -2.38
C ARG A 105 -7.32 -4.83 -1.52
N GLY A 106 -6.58 -5.79 -2.07
CA GLY A 106 -5.72 -6.66 -1.27
C GLY A 106 -4.46 -7.17 -1.97
N GLY A 107 -4.02 -6.51 -3.07
CA GLY A 107 -2.84 -6.89 -3.83
C GLY A 107 -3.01 -8.16 -4.64
N ALA A 108 -1.88 -8.73 -5.06
CA ALA A 108 -1.85 -9.93 -5.89
C ALA A 108 -2.62 -11.10 -5.27
N ASN A 109 -2.54 -11.28 -3.96
CA ASN A 109 -3.23 -12.37 -3.28
C ASN A 109 -4.76 -12.29 -3.41
N GLU A 110 -5.33 -11.09 -3.30
CA GLU A 110 -6.77 -10.89 -3.42
C GLU A 110 -7.23 -11.05 -4.89
N ALA A 111 -6.47 -10.51 -5.84
CA ALA A 111 -6.75 -10.70 -7.26
C ALA A 111 -6.74 -12.19 -7.64
N LEU A 112 -5.77 -12.96 -7.15
CA LEU A 112 -5.69 -14.41 -7.35
C LEU A 112 -6.87 -15.15 -6.71
N ARG A 113 -7.30 -14.77 -5.50
CA ARG A 113 -8.47 -15.37 -4.86
C ARG A 113 -9.74 -15.15 -5.68
N VAL A 114 -9.96 -13.91 -6.12
CA VAL A 114 -11.15 -13.57 -6.92
C VAL A 114 -11.12 -14.31 -8.26
N ALA A 115 -9.97 -14.33 -8.97
CA ALA A 115 -9.84 -15.04 -10.23
C ALA A 115 -10.10 -16.56 -10.07
N THR A 116 -9.55 -17.16 -9.02
CA THR A 116 -9.78 -18.58 -8.74
C THR A 116 -11.24 -18.86 -8.41
N ALA A 117 -11.91 -18.01 -7.63
CA ALA A 117 -13.33 -18.15 -7.31
C ALA A 117 -14.20 -18.08 -8.57
N VAL A 118 -13.94 -17.09 -9.44
CA VAL A 118 -14.65 -16.95 -10.73
C VAL A 118 -14.45 -18.17 -11.62
N LEU A 119 -13.23 -18.70 -11.71
CA LEU A 119 -12.92 -19.88 -12.52
C LEU A 119 -13.57 -21.16 -11.97
N ILE A 120 -13.73 -21.27 -10.64
CA ILE A 120 -14.46 -22.39 -10.01
C ILE A 120 -15.96 -22.25 -10.32
N GLU A 121 -16.52 -21.06 -10.17
CA GLU A 121 -17.93 -20.80 -10.45
C GLU A 121 -18.28 -21.04 -11.94
N ALA A 122 -17.41 -20.63 -12.85
CA ALA A 122 -17.50 -20.89 -14.28
C ALA A 122 -17.20 -22.36 -14.66
N ARG A 123 -16.88 -23.24 -13.69
CA ARG A 123 -16.51 -24.65 -13.87
C ARG A 123 -15.27 -24.89 -14.73
N HIS A 124 -14.43 -23.88 -14.90
CA HIS A 124 -13.12 -24.00 -15.56
C HIS A 124 -12.07 -24.65 -14.66
N LEU A 125 -12.24 -24.53 -13.33
CA LEU A 125 -11.48 -25.27 -12.32
C LEU A 125 -12.38 -26.28 -11.62
N ARG A 126 -11.86 -27.49 -11.40
CA ARG A 126 -12.54 -28.58 -10.68
C ARG A 126 -11.79 -28.87 -9.37
N LEU A 127 -12.55 -29.09 -8.32
CA LEU A 127 -12.01 -29.53 -7.04
C LEU A 127 -11.89 -31.06 -7.07
N LEU A 128 -10.66 -31.55 -6.96
CA LEU A 128 -10.38 -32.95 -6.73
C LEU A 128 -10.25 -33.18 -5.22
N GLN A 129 -11.08 -34.07 -4.72
CA GLN A 129 -11.03 -34.51 -3.32
C GLN A 129 -10.37 -35.88 -3.30
N ASN A 130 -9.15 -35.96 -2.80
CA ASN A 130 -8.42 -37.23 -2.70
C ASN A 130 -8.88 -37.94 -1.44
N GLU A 131 -9.71 -38.98 -1.60
CA GLU A 131 -10.28 -39.77 -0.48
C GLU A 131 -9.28 -40.74 0.14
N SER A 132 -8.12 -40.95 -0.51
CA SER A 132 -7.11 -41.93 -0.10
C SER A 132 -6.14 -41.44 0.97
N SER A 133 -6.23 -40.20 1.43
CA SER A 133 -5.39 -39.65 2.49
C SER A 133 -6.22 -39.41 3.76
N GLU A 134 -5.69 -39.79 4.92
CA GLU A 134 -6.31 -39.50 6.24
C GLU A 134 -6.67 -38.01 6.45
N LYS A 135 -6.00 -37.11 5.72
CA LYS A 135 -6.37 -35.70 5.58
C LYS A 135 -6.99 -35.52 4.19
N LYS A 136 -8.27 -35.22 4.13
CA LYS A 136 -9.02 -34.82 2.91
C LYS A 136 -8.36 -33.61 2.26
N GLU A 137 -7.31 -33.85 1.48
CA GLU A 137 -6.62 -32.76 0.78
C GLU A 137 -7.43 -32.33 -0.45
N LYS A 138 -7.78 -31.07 -0.49
CA LYS A 138 -8.49 -30.47 -1.63
C LYS A 138 -7.45 -29.97 -2.63
N GLN A 139 -7.53 -30.43 -3.86
CA GLN A 139 -6.67 -30.00 -4.96
C GLN A 139 -7.53 -29.38 -6.05
N LEU A 140 -7.01 -28.37 -6.74
CA LEU A 140 -7.63 -27.76 -7.90
C LEU A 140 -6.93 -28.24 -9.17
N VAL A 141 -7.71 -28.48 -10.21
CA VAL A 141 -7.22 -28.83 -11.55
C VAL A 141 -8.07 -28.16 -12.61
N THR A 142 -7.46 -27.82 -13.73
CA THR A 142 -8.15 -27.27 -14.90
C THR A 142 -9.07 -28.32 -15.52
N ALA A 143 -10.31 -27.92 -15.85
CA ALA A 143 -11.25 -28.81 -16.55
C ALA A 143 -10.73 -29.18 -17.95
N PRO A 144 -10.87 -30.43 -18.40
CA PRO A 144 -10.32 -30.88 -19.69
C PRO A 144 -10.90 -30.14 -20.91
N ASP A 145 -12.11 -29.62 -20.78
CA ASP A 145 -12.85 -28.95 -21.86
C ASP A 145 -12.58 -27.44 -21.91
N CYS A 146 -11.66 -26.92 -21.07
CA CYS A 146 -11.40 -25.50 -20.99
C CYS A 146 -10.20 -25.08 -21.83
N ASP A 147 -10.44 -24.24 -22.84
CA ASP A 147 -9.37 -23.57 -23.59
C ASP A 147 -8.99 -22.25 -22.89
N ALA A 148 -7.77 -22.18 -22.39
CA ALA A 148 -7.24 -20.98 -21.75
C ALA A 148 -7.24 -19.75 -22.69
N LYS A 149 -7.27 -19.95 -24.00
CA LYS A 149 -7.28 -18.86 -24.98
C LYS A 149 -8.64 -18.16 -25.09
N SER A 150 -9.71 -18.86 -24.73
CA SER A 150 -11.08 -18.33 -24.80
C SER A 150 -11.40 -17.34 -23.69
N LEU A 151 -10.58 -17.29 -22.64
CA LEU A 151 -10.81 -16.42 -21.48
C LEU A 151 -10.44 -14.96 -21.77
N PRO A 152 -11.31 -14.00 -21.37
CA PRO A 152 -11.13 -12.59 -21.69
C PRO A 152 -9.93 -11.97 -20.95
N PHE A 153 -9.71 -12.36 -19.68
CA PHE A 153 -8.73 -11.71 -18.84
C PHE A 153 -7.38 -12.45 -18.77
N PRO A 154 -6.24 -11.73 -18.82
CA PRO A 154 -4.92 -12.35 -18.76
C PRO A 154 -4.65 -13.07 -17.43
N LEU A 155 -5.23 -12.57 -16.33
CA LEU A 155 -5.10 -13.18 -15.01
C LEU A 155 -5.76 -14.57 -14.95
N GLU A 156 -6.95 -14.72 -15.50
CA GLU A 156 -7.63 -16.02 -15.59
C GLU A 156 -6.79 -17.06 -16.33
N ARG A 157 -6.21 -16.63 -17.45
CA ARG A 157 -5.31 -17.48 -18.24
C ARG A 157 -4.07 -17.91 -17.45
N ALA A 158 -3.50 -17.01 -16.64
CA ALA A 158 -2.35 -17.31 -15.79
C ALA A 158 -2.71 -18.32 -14.69
N VAL A 159 -3.85 -18.14 -14.02
CA VAL A 159 -4.37 -19.04 -12.98
C VAL A 159 -4.69 -20.43 -13.58
N LEU A 160 -5.35 -20.51 -14.75
CA LEU A 160 -5.61 -21.79 -15.41
C LEU A 160 -4.32 -22.54 -15.74
N ARG A 161 -3.33 -21.85 -16.29
CA ARG A 161 -2.02 -22.49 -16.58
C ARG A 161 -1.34 -23.01 -15.31
N PHE A 162 -1.51 -22.32 -14.21
CA PHE A 162 -0.96 -22.76 -12.92
C PHE A 162 -1.57 -24.07 -12.44
N PHE A 163 -2.90 -24.24 -12.61
CA PHE A 163 -3.64 -25.45 -12.22
C PHE A 163 -3.79 -26.50 -13.35
N THR A 164 -2.95 -26.46 -14.37
CA THR A 164 -2.89 -27.53 -15.39
C THR A 164 -2.55 -28.89 -14.75
N THR A 165 -1.73 -28.88 -13.70
CA THR A 165 -1.48 -30.03 -12.82
C THR A 165 -2.25 -29.87 -11.53
N PRO A 166 -2.78 -30.99 -10.92
CA PRO A 166 -3.46 -30.90 -9.63
C PRO A 166 -2.55 -30.31 -8.56
N ARG A 167 -3.00 -29.22 -7.93
CA ARG A 167 -2.25 -28.46 -6.91
C ARG A 167 -3.16 -28.02 -5.79
N LYS A 168 -2.59 -27.77 -4.61
CA LYS A 168 -3.31 -27.16 -3.49
C LYS A 168 -3.56 -25.67 -3.77
N PRO A 169 -4.73 -25.14 -3.39
CA PRO A 169 -5.02 -23.71 -3.57
C PRO A 169 -3.99 -22.79 -2.89
N GLU A 170 -3.38 -23.24 -1.77
CA GLU A 170 -2.42 -22.47 -1.00
C GLU A 170 -1.11 -22.25 -1.77
N GLU A 171 -0.69 -23.20 -2.59
CA GLU A 171 0.54 -23.13 -3.38
C GLU A 171 0.56 -21.93 -4.34
N MET A 172 -0.60 -21.47 -4.78
CA MET A 172 -0.74 -20.28 -5.62
C MET A 172 -0.21 -19.02 -4.94
N PHE A 173 -0.31 -18.94 -3.60
CA PHE A 173 0.16 -17.79 -2.81
C PHE A 173 1.63 -17.90 -2.43
N GLU A 174 2.18 -19.10 -2.45
CA GLU A 174 3.60 -19.36 -2.08
C GLU A 174 4.52 -19.19 -3.28
N GLN A 175 4.03 -19.47 -4.50
CA GLN A 175 4.84 -19.32 -5.71
C GLN A 175 4.97 -17.85 -6.13
N GLY A 176 6.17 -17.30 -5.89
CA GLY A 176 6.50 -15.91 -6.24
C GLY A 176 6.29 -15.57 -7.71
N GLY A 177 6.47 -16.52 -8.63
CA GLY A 177 6.31 -16.28 -10.07
C GLY A 177 4.90 -15.90 -10.50
N LEU A 178 3.85 -16.50 -9.91
CA LEU A 178 2.48 -16.14 -10.22
C LEU A 178 2.11 -14.76 -9.65
N LYS A 179 2.55 -14.46 -8.43
CA LYS A 179 2.37 -13.13 -7.83
C LYS A 179 3.05 -12.05 -8.65
N GLN A 180 4.26 -12.30 -9.11
CA GLN A 180 5.00 -11.35 -9.94
C GLN A 180 4.28 -11.08 -11.25
N GLN A 181 3.71 -12.11 -11.90
CA GLN A 181 2.89 -11.92 -13.10
C GLN A 181 1.66 -11.04 -12.84
N VAL A 182 1.02 -11.19 -11.67
CA VAL A 182 -0.12 -10.35 -11.28
C VAL A 182 0.32 -8.91 -11.01
N ASP A 183 1.47 -8.73 -10.35
CA ASP A 183 2.05 -7.42 -10.11
C ASP A 183 2.41 -6.72 -11.43
N ASP A 184 3.02 -7.43 -12.36
CA ASP A 184 3.37 -6.91 -13.69
C ASP A 184 2.13 -6.49 -14.51
N LEU A 185 0.97 -7.15 -14.30
CA LEU A 185 -0.28 -6.82 -14.99
C LEU A 185 -0.97 -5.57 -14.43
N TYR A 186 -0.94 -5.36 -13.12
CA TYR A 186 -1.82 -4.36 -12.48
C TYR A 186 -1.09 -3.26 -11.70
N LYS A 187 0.12 -3.53 -11.18
CA LYS A 187 0.83 -2.63 -10.26
C LYS A 187 1.15 -1.30 -10.91
N GLU A 188 1.80 -1.32 -12.08
CA GLU A 188 2.26 -0.12 -12.77
C GLU A 188 1.09 0.77 -13.18
N GLU A 189 0.02 0.19 -13.68
CA GLU A 189 -1.17 0.92 -14.08
C GLU A 189 -1.83 1.64 -12.88
N LEU A 190 -1.98 0.94 -11.76
CA LEU A 190 -2.58 1.49 -10.54
C LEU A 190 -1.67 2.53 -9.85
N GLU A 191 -0.35 2.37 -9.94
CA GLU A 191 0.62 3.38 -9.50
C GLU A 191 0.54 4.65 -10.36
N ASN A 192 0.46 4.51 -11.69
CA ASN A 192 0.29 5.61 -12.62
C ASN A 192 -1.04 6.35 -12.44
N ALA A 193 -2.10 5.61 -12.12
CA ALA A 193 -3.40 6.17 -11.74
C ALA A 193 -3.38 6.86 -10.35
N GLY A 194 -2.30 6.74 -9.59
CA GLY A 194 -2.17 7.30 -8.25
C GLY A 194 -2.98 6.58 -7.17
N LEU A 195 -3.50 5.39 -7.45
CA LEU A 195 -4.26 4.56 -6.52
C LEU A 195 -3.36 3.77 -5.58
N LEU A 196 -2.20 3.36 -6.07
CA LEU A 196 -1.14 2.74 -5.29
C LEU A 196 0.06 3.69 -5.15
N PRO A 197 0.78 3.63 -4.03
CA PRO A 197 1.99 4.43 -3.86
C PRO A 197 3.12 3.86 -4.72
N SER A 198 3.80 4.72 -5.47
CA SER A 198 5.02 4.34 -6.17
C SER A 198 6.13 3.94 -5.18
N GLU A 199 7.15 3.22 -5.65
CA GLU A 199 8.27 2.80 -4.79
C GLU A 199 8.97 4.00 -4.14
N ALA A 200 9.13 5.11 -4.87
CA ALA A 200 9.68 6.35 -4.32
C ALA A 200 8.80 6.92 -3.19
N GLN A 201 7.48 6.87 -3.33
CA GLN A 201 6.55 7.31 -2.30
C GLN A 201 6.59 6.39 -1.08
N LYS A 202 6.67 5.08 -1.26
CA LYS A 202 6.81 4.10 -0.17
C LYS A 202 8.10 4.35 0.61
N GLN A 203 9.23 4.51 -0.09
CA GLN A 203 10.51 4.81 0.54
C GLN A 203 10.47 6.13 1.31
N ALA A 204 9.87 7.17 0.73
CA ALA A 204 9.71 8.46 1.40
C ALA A 204 8.78 8.39 2.62
N ARG A 205 7.72 7.56 2.61
CA ARG A 205 6.87 7.31 3.79
C ARG A 205 7.65 6.59 4.88
N THR A 206 8.34 5.51 4.52
CA THR A 206 9.12 4.70 5.46
C THR A 206 10.23 5.53 6.11
N SER A 207 10.99 6.29 5.32
CA SER A 207 12.07 7.13 5.87
C SER A 207 11.53 8.19 6.84
N ARG A 208 10.44 8.88 6.49
CA ARG A 208 9.82 9.88 7.38
C ARG A 208 9.31 9.27 8.68
N ALA A 209 8.64 8.12 8.60
CA ALA A 209 8.14 7.42 9.78
C ALA A 209 9.29 6.90 10.65
N LEU A 210 10.38 6.41 10.02
CA LEU A 210 11.58 5.98 10.74
C LEU A 210 12.28 7.14 11.46
N PHE A 211 12.42 8.30 10.82
CA PHE A 211 12.94 9.51 11.47
C PHE A 211 12.08 9.95 12.65
N ALA A 212 10.75 9.92 12.51
CA ALA A 212 9.83 10.22 13.59
C ALA A 212 10.00 9.23 14.76
N LEU A 213 10.09 7.94 14.46
CA LEU A 213 10.29 6.88 15.44
C LEU A 213 11.62 7.07 16.20
N ILE A 214 12.71 7.29 15.47
CA ILE A 214 14.03 7.54 16.09
C ILE A 214 13.96 8.76 17.02
N PHE A 215 13.32 9.85 16.58
CA PHE A 215 13.15 11.03 17.40
C PHE A 215 12.39 10.73 18.69
N ILE A 216 11.24 10.05 18.60
CA ILE A 216 10.41 9.68 19.76
C ILE A 216 11.22 8.82 20.74
N LEU A 217 11.96 7.83 20.22
CA LEU A 217 12.77 6.93 21.05
C LEU A 217 13.96 7.63 21.69
N VAL A 218 14.72 8.43 20.95
CA VAL A 218 15.90 9.13 21.47
C VAL A 218 15.51 10.07 22.62
N VAL A 219 14.48 10.90 22.42
CA VAL A 219 14.03 11.84 23.47
C VAL A 219 13.49 11.08 24.69
N GLY A 220 12.67 10.05 24.49
CA GLY A 220 12.10 9.27 25.57
C GLY A 220 13.14 8.48 26.36
N LEU A 221 14.03 7.77 25.67
CA LEU A 221 15.08 6.96 26.31
C LEU A 221 16.11 7.82 27.04
N THR A 222 16.51 8.98 26.49
CA THR A 222 17.42 9.90 27.17
C THR A 222 16.83 10.37 28.48
N LYS A 223 15.53 10.73 28.50
CA LYS A 223 14.91 11.16 29.78
C LYS A 223 14.78 10.01 30.77
N ILE A 224 14.47 8.82 30.33
CA ILE A 224 14.41 7.61 31.16
C ILE A 224 15.81 7.35 31.77
N GLY A 225 16.86 7.41 30.94
CA GLY A 225 18.24 7.24 31.41
C GLY A 225 18.63 8.26 32.45
N VAL A 226 18.34 9.54 32.25
CA VAL A 226 18.57 10.61 33.21
C VAL A 226 17.76 10.39 34.49
N ALA A 227 16.48 10.00 34.38
CA ALA A 227 15.64 9.73 35.55
C ALA A 227 16.19 8.59 36.41
N LEU A 228 16.64 7.51 35.78
CA LEU A 228 17.26 6.37 36.46
C LEU A 228 18.59 6.75 37.12
N TRP A 229 19.42 7.58 36.45
CA TRP A 229 20.67 8.07 37.00
C TRP A 229 20.48 8.86 38.30
N TYR A 230 19.40 9.66 38.37
CA TYR A 230 19.02 10.39 39.57
C TYR A 230 18.19 9.57 40.59
N GLY A 231 18.01 8.26 40.36
CA GLY A 231 17.29 7.39 41.28
C GLY A 231 15.75 7.56 41.25
N TYR A 232 15.23 8.20 40.23
CA TYR A 232 13.77 8.35 40.09
C TYR A 232 13.11 7.10 39.49
N THR A 233 12.16 6.50 40.18
CA THR A 233 11.45 5.27 39.77
C THR A 233 10.16 5.55 38.96
N ASN A 234 9.65 6.78 38.99
CA ASN A 234 8.38 7.14 38.38
C ASN A 234 8.53 7.49 36.88
N ILE A 235 8.89 6.48 36.06
CA ILE A 235 9.12 6.60 34.59
C ILE A 235 7.95 6.07 33.80
N GLY A 236 6.95 5.46 34.45
CA GLY A 236 5.87 4.70 33.78
C GLY A 236 5.12 5.51 32.72
N PHE A 237 4.72 6.75 33.00
CA PHE A 237 4.01 7.60 32.06
C PHE A 237 4.84 7.95 30.81
N THR A 238 6.15 8.18 30.97
CA THR A 238 7.05 8.44 29.84
C THR A 238 7.13 7.23 28.92
N VAL A 239 7.21 6.01 29.49
CA VAL A 239 7.22 4.77 28.73
C VAL A 239 5.90 4.57 27.98
N ILE A 240 4.75 4.82 28.62
CA ILE A 240 3.44 4.68 28.00
C ILE A 240 3.32 5.64 26.79
N ILE A 241 3.64 6.92 26.96
CA ILE A 241 3.58 7.91 25.88
C ILE A 241 4.51 7.50 24.72
N MET A 242 5.72 7.05 25.03
CA MET A 242 6.71 6.62 24.06
C MET A 242 6.20 5.42 23.23
N VAL A 243 5.66 4.40 23.89
CA VAL A 243 5.14 3.20 23.23
C VAL A 243 3.94 3.54 22.35
N VAL A 244 2.97 4.31 22.85
CA VAL A 244 1.79 4.71 22.07
C VAL A 244 2.19 5.54 20.85
N ALA A 245 3.10 6.52 21.03
CA ALA A 245 3.58 7.35 19.92
C ALA A 245 4.38 6.52 18.89
N ALA A 246 5.19 5.56 19.34
CA ALA A 246 5.94 4.66 18.46
C ALA A 246 5.01 3.76 17.65
N ILE A 247 4.01 3.14 18.28
CA ILE A 247 3.01 2.33 17.57
C ILE A 247 2.33 3.20 16.51
N TRP A 248 1.92 4.40 16.85
CA TRP A 248 1.24 5.30 15.92
C TRP A 248 2.14 5.72 14.75
N ALA A 249 3.42 6.01 14.99
CA ALA A 249 4.38 6.30 13.92
C ALA A 249 4.55 5.11 12.97
N LEU A 250 4.52 3.88 13.48
CA LEU A 250 4.62 2.66 12.67
C LEU A 250 3.40 2.43 11.77
N THR A 251 2.19 2.89 12.16
CA THR A 251 0.99 2.75 11.31
C THR A 251 1.13 3.50 9.97
N PHE A 252 1.96 4.55 9.92
CA PHE A 252 2.22 5.28 8.66
C PHE A 252 3.03 4.49 7.64
N ILE A 253 3.75 3.44 8.06
CA ILE A 253 4.53 2.57 7.16
C ILE A 253 3.63 1.54 6.48
N GLY A 254 2.63 1.02 7.19
CA GLY A 254 1.87 -0.16 6.79
C GLY A 254 0.80 0.05 5.73
N ASP A 255 0.49 1.28 5.33
CA ASP A 255 -0.60 1.54 4.39
C ASP A 255 -0.24 1.13 2.96
N TYR A 256 -0.88 0.06 2.49
CA TYR A 256 -0.72 -0.49 1.14
C TYR A 256 -1.17 0.48 0.04
N ARG A 257 -2.21 1.31 0.30
CA ARG A 257 -2.84 2.19 -0.68
C ARG A 257 -2.48 3.66 -0.45
N THR A 258 -2.70 4.48 -1.50
CA THR A 258 -2.74 5.93 -1.34
C THR A 258 -4.05 6.36 -0.67
N ARG A 259 -4.13 7.63 -0.24
CA ARG A 259 -5.39 8.22 0.24
C ARG A 259 -6.47 8.19 -0.85
N PHE A 260 -6.08 8.42 -2.10
CA PHE A 260 -6.99 8.36 -3.24
C PHE A 260 -7.49 6.93 -3.48
N GLY A 261 -6.61 5.91 -3.43
CA GLY A 261 -7.01 4.50 -3.53
C GLY A 261 -8.00 4.07 -2.43
N ASN A 262 -7.78 4.53 -1.18
CA ASN A 262 -8.72 4.28 -0.10
C ASN A 262 -10.07 4.98 -0.30
N TYR A 263 -10.06 6.20 -0.85
CA TYR A 263 -11.29 6.93 -1.18
C TYR A 263 -12.12 6.19 -2.24
N VAL A 264 -11.45 5.73 -3.32
CA VAL A 264 -12.11 4.98 -4.41
C VAL A 264 -12.77 3.71 -3.88
N ILE A 265 -12.06 2.91 -3.06
CA ILE A 265 -12.64 1.68 -2.49
C ILE A 265 -13.85 2.00 -1.61
N LYS A 266 -13.75 2.98 -0.72
CA LYS A 266 -14.89 3.36 0.14
C LYS A 266 -16.09 3.84 -0.67
N SER A 267 -15.86 4.60 -1.75
CA SER A 267 -16.93 5.05 -2.64
C SER A 267 -17.61 3.87 -3.34
N LEU A 268 -16.84 2.88 -3.77
CA LEU A 268 -17.38 1.67 -4.39
C LEU A 268 -18.13 0.81 -3.36
N GLU A 269 -17.60 0.63 -2.15
CA GLU A 269 -18.27 -0.09 -1.09
C GLU A 269 -19.65 0.54 -0.75
N SER A 270 -19.71 1.87 -0.66
CA SER A 270 -20.98 2.56 -0.42
C SER A 270 -22.01 2.40 -1.54
N LEU A 271 -21.55 2.32 -2.81
CA LEU A 271 -22.43 2.03 -3.95
C LEU A 271 -22.97 0.60 -3.88
N PHE A 272 -22.13 -0.38 -3.53
CA PHE A 272 -22.56 -1.78 -3.41
C PHE A 272 -23.47 -2.02 -2.19
N GLU A 273 -23.28 -1.31 -1.09
CA GLU A 273 -24.20 -1.35 0.04
C GLU A 273 -25.58 -0.81 -0.33
N GLY A 274 -25.63 0.29 -1.09
CA GLY A 274 -26.89 0.85 -1.61
C GLY A 274 -27.64 -0.06 -2.59
N MET A 275 -26.93 -1.00 -3.26
CA MET A 275 -27.57 -2.01 -4.13
C MET A 275 -28.05 -3.27 -3.37
N ARG A 276 -27.63 -3.47 -2.14
CA ARG A 276 -28.06 -4.59 -1.28
C ARG A 276 -29.31 -4.29 -0.47
N ALA A 277 -29.64 -3.01 -0.28
CA ALA A 277 -30.84 -2.56 0.42
C ALA A 277 -32.04 -2.50 -0.53
#